data_d1f752ce3f6d2c26e3cb68ad811425ec
#
_entry.id   d1f752ce3f6d2c26e3cb68ad811425ec
#
_cell.length_a   1.000
_cell.length_b   1.000
_cell.length_c   1.000
_cell.angle_alpha   90.00
_cell.angle_beta   90.00
_cell.angle_gamma   90.00
#
_symmetry.space_group_name_H-M   'P 1'
#
loop_
_entity.id
_entity.type
_entity.pdbx_description
1 polymer ?
#
loop_
_entity_poly.entity_id
_entity_poly.type
_entity_poly.pdbx_seq_one_letter_code
_entity_poly.pdbx_strand_id
1 'polypeptide(L)'
;MTLTDFSVPSARKFSIYAGFPALFWYNRGIKSRQVLLLMMTQNADKKREQVQFLCMDDMVPQDHLLRIIDKAIDWNFIYDLVAPKYSSDNGRPSMDPVMLIKIPFIQYLYGIKSMRQTCKEIEVNVAYRWFLGLDMMDKVPHFSTFGKNYTRRFKDTDLFEQIFSHILMECYKFKLVDPTEVFVDATHVKARANNKKMQKRIAHEEALFYEELLKKEINEDRESHGKKPLKEKNDNDDDDNDNTPSAGGDPKEFTNDIPKDTKTIKCSTTDPESGWFRKGEHKNVFAYAIETACDKNGWILGYTINPGNQHDSRTFKGLYDKIKDIGIETLVADAGYKTPAIAKLLIDDGIKPLLPYKRPMTKDGFFKKYEYVYDEYYDCYICPNNKALTYRTTNREGYREYKSCGTVCGECPYLSQCTESRDHVKTVTRHIWEPYIEICEDIRQTLGMKDLYAQRKETIERLFGTAKENHGFRYTQMYGKARMEMKVGLTFACMNLKKLAKIKAKWGLPEERKTHKISILDVIRLIQEKWLRDLHPRAALSTV
;
A
#
# COMPACT_ATOMS: atom_id res chain seq x y z
N MET A 1 -25.26 58.07 -6.67
CA MET A 1 -26.65 57.63 -6.77
C MET A 1 -26.70 56.23 -6.18
N THR A 2 -27.10 56.30 -5.00
CA THR A 2 -28.10 55.57 -4.21
C THR A 2 -27.73 54.17 -3.80
N LEU A 3 -27.29 54.10 -2.55
CA LEU A 3 -27.38 52.98 -1.63
C LEU A 3 -28.84 52.59 -1.42
N THR A 4 -29.20 51.34 -1.55
CA THR A 4 -30.40 50.76 -0.95
C THR A 4 -30.14 49.37 -0.46
N ASP A 5 -30.33 49.23 0.84
CA ASP A 5 -30.96 48.15 1.58
C ASP A 5 -30.30 46.79 1.67
N PHE A 6 -29.45 46.65 2.68
CA PHE A 6 -29.36 45.40 3.41
C PHE A 6 -30.34 45.44 4.60
N SER A 7 -31.47 44.81 4.42
CA SER A 7 -32.42 44.53 5.49
C SER A 7 -31.86 43.50 6.45
N VAL A 8 -31.59 43.91 7.66
CA VAL A 8 -31.27 43.07 8.81
C VAL A 8 -32.53 42.31 9.21
N PRO A 9 -32.54 40.98 9.32
CA PRO A 9 -33.71 40.28 9.84
C PRO A 9 -33.79 40.44 11.36
N SER A 10 -34.83 41.13 11.70
CA SER A 10 -35.73 41.02 12.82
C SER A 10 -35.22 40.80 14.22
N ALA A 11 -35.52 41.70 14.94
CA ALA A 11 -35.88 41.98 16.32
C ALA A 11 -36.61 40.87 17.14
N ARG A 12 -36.35 39.59 16.94
CA ARG A 12 -36.90 38.53 17.80
C ARG A 12 -35.98 38.03 18.92
N LYS A 13 -34.75 38.53 19.00
CA LYS A 13 -33.82 38.16 20.08
C LYS A 13 -33.69 39.21 21.20
N PHE A 14 -34.35 40.35 21.10
CA PHE A 14 -34.19 41.41 22.09
C PHE A 14 -35.31 41.47 23.15
N SER A 15 -36.35 40.67 23.01
CA SER A 15 -37.48 40.70 23.94
C SER A 15 -37.22 39.98 25.30
N ILE A 16 -36.18 39.21 25.39
CA ILE A 16 -35.80 38.51 26.65
C ILE A 16 -34.95 39.41 27.56
N TYR A 17 -34.39 40.50 27.04
CA TYR A 17 -33.50 41.39 27.80
C TYR A 17 -34.16 42.66 28.30
N ALA A 18 -35.44 42.91 27.96
CA ALA A 18 -36.15 44.13 28.37
C ALA A 18 -36.56 44.13 29.88
N GLY A 19 -36.41 43.03 30.59
CA GLY A 19 -36.67 42.96 32.04
C GLY A 19 -35.46 43.29 32.96
N PHE A 20 -34.27 43.49 32.39
CA PHE A 20 -33.04 43.59 33.17
C PHE A 20 -32.52 45.01 33.49
N PRO A 21 -33.01 46.14 32.91
CA PRO A 21 -32.40 47.46 33.18
C PRO A 21 -32.57 47.94 34.61
N ALA A 22 -33.62 47.53 35.30
CA ALA A 22 -33.93 48.04 36.66
C ALA A 22 -33.01 47.47 37.75
N LEU A 23 -32.50 46.25 37.59
CA LEU A 23 -31.60 45.63 38.55
C LEU A 23 -30.12 46.05 38.38
N PHE A 24 -29.76 46.51 37.20
CA PHE A 24 -28.39 46.88 36.88
C PHE A 24 -27.97 48.24 37.48
N TRP A 25 -28.93 49.12 37.74
CA TRP A 25 -28.64 50.46 38.29
C TRP A 25 -28.66 50.55 39.81
N TYR A 26 -29.26 49.53 40.45
CA TYR A 26 -29.32 49.56 41.91
C TYR A 26 -28.08 48.97 42.62
N ASN A 27 -27.22 48.24 41.90
CA ASN A 27 -26.06 47.58 42.45
C ASN A 27 -24.70 48.10 41.89
N ARG A 28 -24.50 49.44 41.91
CA ARG A 28 -23.19 50.03 41.58
C ARG A 28 -22.03 49.67 42.52
N GLY A 29 -22.23 48.72 43.48
CA GLY A 29 -21.24 48.28 44.43
C GLY A 29 -20.85 46.80 44.34
N ILE A 30 -21.38 46.02 43.36
CA ILE A 30 -21.03 44.64 43.25
C ILE A 30 -19.66 44.51 42.57
N LYS A 31 -18.67 44.05 43.29
CA LYS A 31 -17.31 43.79 42.83
C LYS A 31 -17.37 42.92 41.58
N SER A 32 -16.53 43.20 40.59
CA SER A 32 -16.42 42.50 39.29
C SER A 32 -16.51 40.97 39.34
N ARG A 33 -16.17 40.37 40.48
CA ARG A 33 -16.26 38.93 40.72
C ARG A 33 -17.71 38.38 40.79
N GLN A 34 -18.67 39.19 41.27
CA GLN A 34 -20.08 38.81 41.36
C GLN A 34 -20.82 38.91 40.03
N VAL A 35 -20.40 39.90 39.17
CA VAL A 35 -20.94 40.05 37.82
C VAL A 35 -20.50 38.90 36.92
N LEU A 36 -19.27 38.38 37.09
CA LEU A 36 -18.79 37.20 36.36
C LEU A 36 -19.57 35.91 36.75
N LEU A 37 -19.97 35.80 38.05
CA LEU A 37 -20.80 34.68 38.49
C LEU A 37 -22.22 34.68 37.92
N LEU A 38 -22.80 35.88 37.65
CA LEU A 38 -24.12 36.00 37.00
C LEU A 38 -24.10 35.73 35.49
N MET A 39 -22.96 35.84 34.83
CA MET A 39 -22.78 35.48 33.41
C MET A 39 -22.36 34.02 33.21
N MET A 40 -21.90 33.36 34.25
CA MET A 40 -21.53 31.97 34.20
C MET A 40 -22.73 31.09 34.57
N THR A 41 -23.23 30.36 33.58
CA THR A 41 -24.31 29.38 33.80
C THR A 41 -23.75 28.23 34.65
N GLN A 42 -24.25 28.08 35.85
CA GLN A 42 -23.95 26.91 36.69
C GLN A 42 -25.03 25.85 36.45
N ASN A 43 -24.66 24.72 35.82
CA ASN A 43 -25.51 23.55 35.76
C ASN A 43 -25.52 22.83 37.11
N ALA A 44 -26.26 23.39 38.09
CA ALA A 44 -26.40 22.81 39.40
C ALA A 44 -27.31 21.56 39.42
N ASP A 45 -28.30 21.52 38.52
CA ASP A 45 -29.27 20.42 38.42
C ASP A 45 -28.72 19.27 37.61
N LYS A 46 -28.18 18.27 38.30
CA LYS A 46 -27.74 17.01 37.68
C LYS A 46 -28.97 16.13 37.39
N LYS A 47 -29.55 16.28 36.20
CA LYS A 47 -30.69 15.47 35.73
C LYS A 47 -30.34 14.01 35.39
N ARG A 48 -29.32 13.44 36.04
CA ARG A 48 -28.86 12.07 35.75
C ARG A 48 -29.83 10.98 36.20
N GLU A 49 -30.68 11.29 37.14
CA GLU A 49 -31.66 10.36 37.71
C GLU A 49 -33.06 10.53 37.11
N GLN A 50 -33.20 11.47 36.17
CA GLN A 50 -34.49 11.69 35.48
C GLN A 50 -34.74 10.52 34.52
N VAL A 51 -35.86 9.86 34.69
CA VAL A 51 -36.34 8.80 33.79
C VAL A 51 -36.77 9.43 32.45
N GLN A 52 -36.25 8.91 31.38
CA GLN A 52 -36.60 9.30 30.02
C GLN A 52 -36.94 8.03 29.21
N PHE A 53 -38.03 8.09 28.42
CA PHE A 53 -38.40 7.02 27.50
C PHE A 53 -37.87 7.37 26.12
N LEU A 54 -36.79 6.73 25.70
CA LEU A 54 -36.15 6.92 24.41
C LEU A 54 -35.85 5.55 23.81
N CYS A 55 -36.03 5.37 22.53
CA CYS A 55 -35.49 4.21 21.85
C CYS A 55 -34.02 4.49 21.42
N MET A 56 -33.24 3.44 21.20
CA MET A 56 -31.85 3.59 20.82
C MET A 56 -31.69 4.31 19.48
N ASP A 57 -32.69 4.16 18.60
CA ASP A 57 -32.69 4.85 17.31
C ASP A 57 -32.80 6.37 17.45
N ASP A 58 -33.57 6.86 18.44
CA ASP A 58 -33.67 8.29 18.74
C ASP A 58 -32.38 8.90 19.33
N MET A 59 -31.60 8.08 20.02
CA MET A 59 -30.38 8.53 20.70
C MET A 59 -29.19 8.75 19.76
N VAL A 60 -29.19 8.12 18.58
CA VAL A 60 -28.13 8.27 17.59
C VAL A 60 -28.55 9.29 16.53
N PRO A 61 -27.82 10.41 16.33
CA PRO A 61 -28.16 11.41 15.32
C PRO A 61 -28.28 10.82 13.90
N GLN A 62 -29.22 11.31 13.09
CA GLN A 62 -29.46 10.78 11.74
C GLN A 62 -28.27 10.98 10.79
N ASP A 63 -27.44 11.99 11.01
CA ASP A 63 -26.23 12.30 10.26
C ASP A 63 -24.97 11.61 10.83
N HIS A 64 -25.12 10.77 11.87
CA HIS A 64 -23.99 10.07 12.47
C HIS A 64 -23.33 9.12 11.46
N LEU A 65 -21.98 9.10 11.43
CA LEU A 65 -21.19 8.34 10.46
C LEU A 65 -21.59 6.85 10.39
N LEU A 66 -21.86 6.20 11.51
CA LEU A 66 -22.24 4.78 11.53
C LEU A 66 -23.60 4.52 10.89
N ARG A 67 -24.57 5.46 11.01
CA ARG A 67 -25.84 5.37 10.28
C ARG A 67 -25.62 5.47 8.77
N ILE A 68 -24.80 6.41 8.36
CA ILE A 68 -24.48 6.62 6.96
C ILE A 68 -23.77 5.38 6.38
N ILE A 69 -22.88 4.76 7.14
CA ILE A 69 -22.18 3.52 6.76
C ILE A 69 -23.15 2.34 6.73
N ASP A 70 -24.01 2.20 7.73
CA ASP A 70 -24.96 1.08 7.80
C ASP A 70 -25.95 1.08 6.64
N LYS A 71 -26.41 2.27 6.23
CA LYS A 71 -27.27 2.46 5.04
C LYS A 71 -26.53 2.29 3.70
N ALA A 72 -25.20 2.40 3.69
CA ALA A 72 -24.43 2.41 2.46
C ALA A 72 -24.21 1.01 1.86
N ILE A 73 -24.26 -0.03 2.66
CA ILE A 73 -24.00 -1.42 2.29
C ILE A 73 -24.94 -2.37 3.01
N ASP A 74 -25.40 -3.40 2.33
CA ASP A 74 -26.07 -4.53 2.96
C ASP A 74 -25.03 -5.47 3.59
N TRP A 75 -25.07 -5.65 4.90
CA TRP A 75 -24.14 -6.49 5.64
C TRP A 75 -24.43 -8.00 5.53
N ASN A 76 -25.55 -8.39 4.91
CA ASN A 76 -25.93 -9.80 4.80
C ASN A 76 -24.94 -10.63 4.00
N PHE A 77 -24.17 -10.03 3.08
CA PHE A 77 -23.11 -10.72 2.35
C PHE A 77 -22.08 -11.44 3.26
N ILE A 78 -21.93 -10.96 4.52
CA ILE A 78 -21.04 -11.61 5.49
C ILE A 78 -21.53 -13.01 5.84
N TYR A 79 -22.87 -13.23 5.93
CA TYR A 79 -23.40 -14.57 6.20
C TYR A 79 -22.99 -15.55 5.12
N ASP A 80 -23.11 -15.16 3.85
CA ASP A 80 -22.74 -16.00 2.71
C ASP A 80 -21.25 -16.36 2.72
N LEU A 81 -20.39 -15.39 3.03
CA LEU A 81 -18.94 -15.59 3.09
C LEU A 81 -18.50 -16.52 4.23
N VAL A 82 -19.20 -16.51 5.34
CA VAL A 82 -18.79 -17.30 6.52
C VAL A 82 -19.59 -18.59 6.70
N ALA A 83 -20.75 -18.77 6.05
CA ALA A 83 -21.58 -19.96 6.18
C ALA A 83 -20.79 -21.28 6.05
N PRO A 84 -19.87 -21.47 5.07
CA PRO A 84 -19.10 -22.69 4.95
C PRO A 84 -18.16 -22.99 6.13
N LYS A 85 -17.94 -22.01 7.01
CA LYS A 85 -17.03 -22.10 8.17
C LYS A 85 -17.76 -22.42 9.47
N TYR A 86 -19.09 -22.58 9.41
CA TYR A 86 -19.94 -22.92 10.53
C TYR A 86 -20.53 -24.33 10.36
N SER A 87 -20.64 -25.09 11.45
CA SER A 87 -21.29 -26.39 11.44
C SER A 87 -22.80 -26.23 11.33
N SER A 88 -23.45 -27.05 10.49
CA SER A 88 -24.90 -27.09 10.35
C SER A 88 -25.62 -27.72 11.56
N ASP A 89 -24.97 -28.72 12.20
CA ASP A 89 -25.66 -29.67 13.08
C ASP A 89 -25.12 -29.76 14.50
N ASN A 90 -23.94 -29.18 14.79
CA ASN A 90 -23.27 -29.41 16.06
C ASN A 90 -22.83 -28.12 16.75
N GLY A 91 -23.11 -28.02 18.04
CA GLY A 91 -22.53 -27.02 18.93
C GLY A 91 -23.53 -26.01 19.49
N ARG A 92 -23.07 -25.21 20.47
CA ARG A 92 -23.83 -24.08 21.01
C ARG A 92 -24.06 -23.05 19.92
N PRO A 93 -25.24 -22.39 19.88
CA PRO A 93 -25.52 -21.28 18.97
C PRO A 93 -24.36 -20.27 18.98
N SER A 94 -23.88 -19.94 17.79
CA SER A 94 -22.77 -19.00 17.65
C SER A 94 -23.25 -17.58 17.84
N MET A 95 -22.32 -16.68 18.15
CA MET A 95 -22.57 -15.25 18.06
C MET A 95 -22.76 -14.86 16.60
N ASP A 96 -23.60 -13.87 16.35
CA ASP A 96 -23.87 -13.34 15.02
C ASP A 96 -22.55 -12.97 14.30
N PRO A 97 -22.27 -13.54 13.12
CA PRO A 97 -21.06 -13.24 12.34
C PRO A 97 -20.96 -11.79 11.92
N VAL A 98 -22.07 -11.15 11.56
CA VAL A 98 -22.10 -9.74 11.16
C VAL A 98 -21.63 -8.85 12.31
N MET A 99 -22.16 -9.09 13.50
CA MET A 99 -21.72 -8.38 14.71
C MET A 99 -20.23 -8.63 14.99
N LEU A 100 -19.76 -9.89 14.86
CA LEU A 100 -18.34 -10.24 15.06
C LEU A 100 -17.40 -9.49 14.11
N ILE A 101 -17.80 -9.23 12.87
CA ILE A 101 -17.03 -8.46 11.89
C ILE A 101 -17.18 -6.95 12.11
N LYS A 102 -18.37 -6.47 12.49
CA LYS A 102 -18.61 -5.05 12.80
C LYS A 102 -17.76 -4.56 14.01
N ILE A 103 -17.43 -5.41 14.99
CA ILE A 103 -16.57 -5.04 16.13
C ILE A 103 -15.17 -4.58 15.68
N PRO A 104 -14.34 -5.38 14.99
CA PRO A 104 -13.06 -4.92 14.48
C PRO A 104 -13.21 -3.83 13.40
N PHE A 105 -14.34 -3.77 12.69
CA PHE A 105 -14.63 -2.69 11.78
C PHE A 105 -14.69 -1.34 12.51
N ILE A 106 -15.41 -1.25 13.64
CA ILE A 106 -15.39 -0.06 14.52
C ILE A 106 -13.97 0.26 14.96
N GLN A 107 -13.20 -0.75 15.37
CA GLN A 107 -11.81 -0.56 15.81
C GLN A 107 -10.98 0.16 14.75
N TYR A 108 -11.02 -0.30 13.50
CA TYR A 108 -10.21 0.28 12.43
C TYR A 108 -10.82 1.56 11.86
N LEU A 109 -12.15 1.69 11.83
CA LEU A 109 -12.82 2.91 11.39
C LEU A 109 -12.43 4.12 12.23
N TYR A 110 -12.34 3.93 13.56
CA TYR A 110 -12.02 5.00 14.52
C TYR A 110 -10.56 4.96 15.03
N GLY A 111 -9.73 4.07 14.50
CA GLY A 111 -8.32 3.96 14.88
C GLY A 111 -8.08 3.55 16.34
N ILE A 112 -9.03 2.83 16.95
CA ILE A 112 -8.92 2.37 18.35
C ILE A 112 -7.76 1.39 18.48
N LYS A 113 -6.93 1.57 19.51
CA LYS A 113 -5.63 0.89 19.61
C LYS A 113 -5.71 -0.62 19.81
N SER A 114 -6.77 -1.14 20.44
CA SER A 114 -6.86 -2.57 20.76
C SER A 114 -8.31 -3.06 20.86
N MET A 115 -8.53 -4.35 20.61
CA MET A 115 -9.83 -5.00 20.78
C MET A 115 -10.40 -4.84 22.19
N ARG A 116 -9.54 -4.89 23.21
CA ARG A 116 -9.96 -4.66 24.60
C ARG A 116 -10.52 -3.25 24.79
N GLN A 117 -9.86 -2.25 24.23
CA GLN A 117 -10.34 -0.87 24.28
C GLN A 117 -11.62 -0.70 23.47
N THR A 118 -11.70 -1.33 22.30
CA THR A 118 -12.92 -1.31 21.46
C THR A 118 -14.13 -1.84 22.23
N CYS A 119 -14.01 -3.00 22.90
CA CYS A 119 -15.11 -3.53 23.70
C CYS A 119 -15.53 -2.59 24.84
N LYS A 120 -14.56 -1.97 25.52
CA LYS A 120 -14.86 -0.98 26.58
C LYS A 120 -15.57 0.27 26.05
N GLU A 121 -15.20 0.73 24.85
CA GLU A 121 -15.88 1.86 24.22
C GLU A 121 -17.29 1.49 23.77
N ILE A 122 -17.50 0.27 23.26
CA ILE A 122 -18.84 -0.25 22.91
C ILE A 122 -19.76 -0.31 24.15
N GLU A 123 -19.22 -0.61 25.34
CA GLU A 123 -20.01 -0.65 26.59
C GLU A 123 -20.71 0.67 26.88
N VAL A 124 -20.08 1.80 26.54
CA VAL A 124 -20.53 3.14 26.92
C VAL A 124 -20.98 4.01 25.75
N ASN A 125 -20.73 3.60 24.52
CA ASN A 125 -21.06 4.37 23.32
C ASN A 125 -22.34 3.86 22.64
N VAL A 126 -23.40 4.65 22.72
CA VAL A 126 -24.72 4.30 22.17
C VAL A 126 -24.66 4.07 20.64
N ALA A 127 -23.92 4.89 19.90
CA ALA A 127 -23.82 4.74 18.45
C ALA A 127 -23.09 3.44 18.04
N TYR A 128 -22.12 2.99 18.83
CA TYR A 128 -21.46 1.71 18.58
C TYR A 128 -22.38 0.54 18.87
N ARG A 129 -23.15 0.62 19.97
CA ARG A 129 -24.15 -0.39 20.34
C ARG A 129 -25.24 -0.48 19.27
N TRP A 130 -25.76 0.66 18.84
CA TRP A 130 -26.74 0.75 17.75
C TRP A 130 -26.24 0.07 16.47
N PHE A 131 -25.02 0.37 16.04
CA PHE A 131 -24.42 -0.19 14.84
C PHE A 131 -24.22 -1.72 14.91
N LEU A 132 -24.01 -2.25 16.12
CA LEU A 132 -23.86 -3.68 16.37
C LEU A 132 -25.21 -4.40 16.58
N GLY A 133 -26.32 -3.68 16.67
CA GLY A 133 -27.63 -4.24 17.01
C GLY A 133 -27.74 -4.69 18.48
N LEU A 134 -26.95 -4.10 19.38
CA LEU A 134 -26.98 -4.38 20.82
C LEU A 134 -27.91 -3.42 21.52
N ASP A 135 -28.80 -3.93 22.39
CA ASP A 135 -29.60 -3.12 23.30
C ASP A 135 -28.74 -2.51 24.43
N MET A 136 -29.27 -1.51 25.14
CA MET A 136 -28.58 -0.84 26.25
C MET A 136 -28.19 -1.80 27.37
N MET A 137 -28.97 -2.85 27.60
CA MET A 137 -28.71 -3.86 28.64
C MET A 137 -27.95 -5.08 28.15
N ASP A 138 -27.74 -5.22 26.84
CA ASP A 138 -27.01 -6.34 26.28
C ASP A 138 -25.55 -6.36 26.73
N LYS A 139 -25.04 -7.55 27.00
CA LYS A 139 -23.63 -7.74 27.32
C LYS A 139 -22.77 -7.62 26.07
N VAL A 140 -21.82 -6.70 26.09
CA VAL A 140 -20.81 -6.60 25.02
C VAL A 140 -19.93 -7.86 25.04
N PRO A 141 -19.65 -8.45 23.87
CA PRO A 141 -18.77 -9.60 23.77
C PRO A 141 -17.41 -9.34 24.39
N HIS A 142 -16.88 -10.31 25.15
CA HIS A 142 -15.55 -10.21 25.71
C HIS A 142 -14.51 -10.12 24.58
N PHE A 143 -13.51 -9.27 24.73
CA PHE A 143 -12.48 -9.02 23.70
C PHE A 143 -11.79 -10.29 23.16
N SER A 144 -11.69 -11.36 23.98
CA SER A 144 -11.11 -12.64 23.55
C SER A 144 -12.03 -13.44 22.64
N THR A 145 -13.33 -13.14 22.59
CA THR A 145 -14.32 -13.87 21.77
C THR A 145 -14.00 -13.73 20.30
N PHE A 146 -13.71 -12.52 19.84
CA PHE A 146 -13.27 -12.30 18.47
C PHE A 146 -11.98 -13.08 18.17
N GLY A 147 -10.97 -12.98 19.05
CA GLY A 147 -9.71 -13.68 18.87
C GLY A 147 -9.84 -15.20 18.78
N LYS A 148 -10.75 -15.80 19.59
CA LYS A 148 -11.06 -17.24 19.52
C LYS A 148 -11.76 -17.64 18.21
N ASN A 149 -12.74 -16.84 17.76
CA ASN A 149 -13.41 -17.05 16.48
C ASN A 149 -12.45 -16.86 15.32
N TYR A 150 -11.61 -15.83 15.34
CA TYR A 150 -10.56 -15.62 14.36
C TYR A 150 -9.67 -16.87 14.22
N THR A 151 -9.09 -17.35 15.31
CA THR A 151 -8.17 -18.50 15.29
C THR A 151 -8.85 -19.80 14.83
N ARG A 152 -10.13 -19.99 15.13
CA ARG A 152 -10.85 -21.23 14.81
C ARG A 152 -11.45 -21.25 13.41
N ARG A 153 -11.85 -20.10 12.85
CA ARG A 153 -12.67 -20.01 11.63
C ARG A 153 -12.09 -19.12 10.55
N PHE A 154 -11.44 -18.00 10.93
CA PHE A 154 -11.07 -16.95 9.97
C PHE A 154 -9.57 -16.91 9.68
N LYS A 155 -8.74 -17.51 10.53
CA LYS A 155 -7.30 -17.62 10.31
C LYS A 155 -7.03 -18.46 9.06
N ASP A 156 -6.04 -18.08 8.29
CA ASP A 156 -5.62 -18.75 7.06
C ASP A 156 -6.74 -18.83 5.99
N THR A 157 -7.65 -17.85 6.00
CA THR A 157 -8.69 -17.66 4.99
C THR A 157 -8.56 -16.26 4.39
N ASP A 158 -9.07 -16.07 3.20
CA ASP A 158 -9.14 -14.81 2.45
C ASP A 158 -10.35 -13.93 2.82
N LEU A 159 -11.07 -14.27 3.92
CA LEU A 159 -12.30 -13.59 4.33
C LEU A 159 -12.18 -12.05 4.33
N PHE A 160 -11.10 -11.51 4.86
CA PHE A 160 -10.93 -10.06 4.99
C PHE A 160 -10.60 -9.39 3.65
N GLU A 161 -9.95 -10.11 2.74
CA GLU A 161 -9.77 -9.68 1.36
C GLU A 161 -11.10 -9.73 0.59
N GLN A 162 -11.93 -10.75 0.82
CA GLN A 162 -13.28 -10.85 0.24
C GLN A 162 -14.18 -9.71 0.72
N ILE A 163 -14.14 -9.35 2.00
CA ILE A 163 -14.88 -8.19 2.54
C ILE A 163 -14.41 -6.90 1.87
N PHE A 164 -13.09 -6.71 1.74
CA PHE A 164 -12.55 -5.55 1.03
C PHE A 164 -13.02 -5.52 -0.43
N SER A 165 -12.93 -6.64 -1.14
CA SER A 165 -13.32 -6.76 -2.54
C SER A 165 -14.82 -6.51 -2.73
N HIS A 166 -15.68 -7.02 -1.84
CA HIS A 166 -17.11 -6.76 -1.88
C HIS A 166 -17.42 -5.26 -1.78
N ILE A 167 -16.80 -4.56 -0.83
CA ILE A 167 -16.96 -3.11 -0.66
C ILE A 167 -16.43 -2.34 -1.89
N LEU A 168 -15.31 -2.78 -2.46
CA LEU A 168 -14.77 -2.19 -3.68
C LEU A 168 -15.74 -2.38 -4.86
N MET A 169 -16.35 -3.56 -4.99
CA MET A 169 -17.35 -3.83 -6.02
C MET A 169 -18.58 -2.92 -5.89
N GLU A 170 -19.02 -2.64 -4.66
CA GLU A 170 -20.07 -1.63 -4.44
C GLU A 170 -19.65 -0.25 -4.98
N CYS A 171 -18.37 0.15 -4.82
CA CYS A 171 -17.87 1.39 -5.39
C CYS A 171 -17.89 1.39 -6.92
N TYR A 172 -17.57 0.26 -7.55
CA TYR A 172 -17.65 0.09 -9.02
C TYR A 172 -19.09 0.18 -9.53
N LYS A 173 -20.07 -0.45 -8.85
CA LYS A 173 -21.50 -0.38 -9.21
C LYS A 173 -22.00 1.07 -9.32
N PHE A 174 -21.49 1.96 -8.48
CA PHE A 174 -21.82 3.38 -8.50
C PHE A 174 -20.94 4.21 -9.46
N LYS A 175 -20.06 3.56 -10.25
CA LYS A 175 -19.11 4.22 -11.19
C LYS A 175 -18.28 5.32 -10.53
N LEU A 176 -17.85 5.08 -9.30
CA LEU A 176 -17.02 6.00 -8.53
C LEU A 176 -15.53 5.75 -8.72
N VAL A 177 -15.17 4.54 -9.15
CA VAL A 177 -13.81 4.09 -9.37
C VAL A 177 -13.46 4.28 -10.84
N ASP A 178 -12.29 4.86 -11.10
CA ASP A 178 -11.73 5.03 -12.43
C ASP A 178 -10.33 4.39 -12.49
N PRO A 179 -10.22 3.14 -12.95
CA PRO A 179 -8.96 2.40 -12.94
C PRO A 179 -8.01 2.76 -14.08
N THR A 180 -8.34 3.72 -14.95
CA THR A 180 -7.48 4.09 -16.10
C THR A 180 -6.12 4.63 -15.65
N GLU A 181 -6.07 5.36 -14.54
CA GLU A 181 -4.86 5.93 -13.95
C GLU A 181 -4.69 5.38 -12.53
N VAL A 182 -3.72 4.48 -12.36
CA VAL A 182 -3.45 3.79 -11.09
C VAL A 182 -2.14 4.25 -10.47
N PHE A 183 -2.19 4.62 -9.20
CA PHE A 183 -1.04 5.00 -8.39
C PHE A 183 -0.64 3.84 -7.49
N VAL A 184 0.63 3.46 -7.55
CA VAL A 184 1.21 2.37 -6.75
C VAL A 184 2.32 2.93 -5.85
N ASP A 185 2.30 2.53 -4.59
CA ASP A 185 3.33 2.86 -3.62
C ASP A 185 3.27 1.89 -2.42
N ALA A 186 4.32 1.87 -1.62
CA ALA A 186 4.40 1.07 -0.41
C ALA A 186 4.51 1.91 0.85
N THR A 187 3.88 1.47 1.92
CA THR A 187 4.04 2.06 3.23
C THR A 187 4.39 1.02 4.28
N HIS A 188 5.17 1.43 5.29
CA HIS A 188 5.62 0.53 6.33
C HIS A 188 4.78 0.68 7.59
N VAL A 189 4.30 -0.46 8.10
CA VAL A 189 3.60 -0.57 9.40
C VAL A 189 4.53 -1.26 10.39
N LYS A 190 4.86 -0.57 11.48
CA LYS A 190 5.75 -1.11 12.51
C LYS A 190 5.13 -2.35 13.14
N ALA A 191 5.87 -3.45 13.12
CA ALA A 191 5.48 -4.71 13.73
C ALA A 191 5.56 -4.66 15.26
N ARG A 192 4.79 -5.52 15.92
CA ARG A 192 4.91 -5.77 17.36
C ARG A 192 6.07 -6.71 17.65
N ALA A 193 7.29 -6.26 17.40
CA ALA A 193 8.50 -7.05 17.56
C ALA A 193 9.46 -6.37 18.54
N ASN A 194 10.17 -7.18 19.31
CA ASN A 194 11.23 -6.67 20.20
C ASN A 194 12.53 -6.54 19.39
N ASN A 195 12.98 -5.33 19.17
CA ASN A 195 14.20 -5.04 18.39
C ASN A 195 15.50 -5.62 19.02
N LYS A 196 15.46 -5.96 20.32
CA LYS A 196 16.59 -6.57 21.03
C LYS A 196 16.59 -8.11 20.93
N LYS A 197 15.42 -8.72 20.64
CA LYS A 197 15.26 -10.16 20.47
C LYS A 197 15.26 -10.52 19.00
N MET A 198 16.43 -10.71 18.43
CA MET A 198 16.63 -11.05 17.03
C MET A 198 17.60 -12.22 16.89
N GLN A 199 17.44 -12.98 15.84
CA GLN A 199 18.35 -14.03 15.40
C GLN A 199 18.76 -13.79 13.96
N LYS A 200 19.91 -14.32 13.57
CA LYS A 200 20.33 -14.37 12.18
C LYS A 200 19.66 -15.59 11.53
N ARG A 201 19.05 -15.41 10.39
CA ARG A 201 18.46 -16.47 9.58
C ARG A 201 19.08 -16.41 8.19
N ILE A 202 19.38 -17.56 7.63
CA ILE A 202 19.73 -17.70 6.23
C ILE A 202 18.43 -17.59 5.45
N ALA A 203 18.35 -16.66 4.52
CA ALA A 203 17.23 -16.53 3.60
C ALA A 203 17.79 -16.69 2.19
N HIS A 204 17.17 -17.53 1.40
CA HIS A 204 17.39 -17.53 -0.04
C HIS A 204 16.90 -16.20 -0.59
N GLU A 205 17.64 -15.61 -1.51
CA GLU A 205 17.12 -14.47 -2.27
C GLU A 205 15.97 -15.00 -3.13
N GLU A 206 14.79 -14.44 -2.94
CA GLU A 206 13.64 -14.78 -3.78
C GLU A 206 13.97 -14.39 -5.23
N ALA A 207 13.74 -15.33 -6.15
CA ALA A 207 13.96 -15.13 -7.56
C ALA A 207 13.14 -13.93 -8.08
N LEU A 208 13.72 -13.19 -9.04
CA LEU A 208 13.00 -12.17 -9.78
C LEU A 208 11.88 -12.83 -10.58
N PHE A 209 10.71 -12.22 -10.66
CA PHE A 209 9.53 -12.79 -11.32
C PHE A 209 9.68 -13.03 -12.83
N TYR A 210 10.79 -12.63 -13.45
CA TYR A 210 11.17 -12.92 -14.83
C TYR A 210 12.48 -13.68 -14.95
N GLU A 211 12.92 -14.39 -13.90
CA GLU A 211 14.23 -15.02 -13.87
C GLU A 211 14.43 -16.02 -15.03
N GLU A 212 13.44 -16.87 -15.29
CA GLU A 212 13.55 -17.85 -16.38
C GLU A 212 13.56 -17.19 -17.77
N LEU A 213 12.68 -16.20 -17.98
CA LEU A 213 12.64 -15.44 -19.21
C LEU A 213 13.95 -14.65 -19.40
N LEU A 214 14.42 -14.02 -18.34
CA LEU A 214 15.70 -13.29 -18.35
C LEU A 214 16.86 -14.21 -18.68
N LYS A 215 16.97 -15.39 -18.08
CA LYS A 215 18.01 -16.39 -18.40
C LYS A 215 17.98 -16.81 -19.87
N LYS A 216 16.79 -17.03 -20.40
CA LYS A 216 16.60 -17.38 -21.82
C LYS A 216 17.09 -16.25 -22.72
N GLU A 217 16.61 -15.04 -22.53
CA GLU A 217 16.96 -13.88 -23.34
C GLU A 217 18.46 -13.50 -23.20
N ILE A 218 19.07 -13.69 -22.02
CA ILE A 218 20.53 -13.53 -21.83
C ILE A 218 21.30 -14.52 -22.72
N ASN A 219 20.89 -15.78 -22.78
CA ASN A 219 21.58 -16.78 -23.57
C ASN A 219 21.42 -16.49 -25.07
N GLU A 220 20.22 -16.11 -25.52
CA GLU A 220 19.96 -15.67 -26.90
C GLU A 220 20.83 -14.46 -27.28
N ASP A 221 20.93 -13.48 -26.39
CA ASP A 221 21.79 -12.29 -26.56
C ASP A 221 23.27 -12.67 -26.66
N ARG A 222 23.75 -13.56 -25.80
CA ARG A 222 25.13 -14.04 -25.82
C ARG A 222 25.44 -14.80 -27.10
N GLU A 223 24.55 -15.66 -27.57
CA GLU A 223 24.70 -16.42 -28.81
C GLU A 223 24.73 -15.50 -30.02
N SER A 224 23.89 -14.48 -30.09
CA SER A 224 23.89 -13.47 -31.16
C SER A 224 25.24 -12.72 -31.25
N HIS A 225 25.94 -12.58 -30.12
CA HIS A 225 27.29 -11.98 -30.06
C HIS A 225 28.45 -13.02 -30.12
N GLY A 226 28.15 -14.26 -30.52
CA GLY A 226 29.14 -15.33 -30.63
C GLY A 226 29.74 -15.79 -29.30
N LYS A 227 29.05 -15.59 -28.20
CA LYS A 227 29.44 -16.07 -26.86
C LYS A 227 28.68 -17.34 -26.49
N LYS A 228 29.34 -18.21 -25.71
CA LYS A 228 28.70 -19.41 -25.19
C LYS A 228 27.58 -19.05 -24.21
N PRO A 229 26.46 -19.82 -24.17
CA PRO A 229 25.44 -19.67 -23.13
C PRO A 229 26.04 -19.72 -21.73
N LEU A 230 25.35 -19.11 -20.76
CA LEU A 230 25.76 -19.21 -19.36
C LEU A 230 25.58 -20.66 -18.90
N LYS A 231 26.62 -21.26 -18.34
CA LYS A 231 26.51 -22.56 -17.68
C LYS A 231 25.54 -22.46 -16.52
N GLU A 232 24.65 -23.44 -16.39
CA GLU A 232 23.91 -23.65 -15.16
C GLU A 232 24.91 -23.87 -14.03
N LYS A 233 24.73 -23.21 -12.90
CA LYS A 233 25.53 -23.49 -11.71
C LYS A 233 25.16 -24.88 -11.22
N ASN A 234 26.02 -25.84 -11.48
CA ASN A 234 26.08 -27.04 -10.66
C ASN A 234 26.78 -26.66 -9.35
N ASP A 235 26.19 -26.99 -8.21
CA ASP A 235 26.70 -26.66 -6.86
C ASP A 235 28.10 -27.21 -6.53
N ASN A 236 28.82 -27.79 -7.51
CA ASN A 236 30.10 -28.48 -7.36
C ASN A 236 31.26 -27.92 -8.20
N ASP A 237 31.10 -26.85 -8.95
CA ASP A 237 32.21 -26.32 -9.78
C ASP A 237 32.81 -25.03 -9.16
N ASP A 238 33.78 -25.22 -8.27
CA ASP A 238 34.77 -24.21 -7.89
C ASP A 238 35.89 -24.19 -8.91
N ASP A 239 35.70 -23.61 -10.08
CA ASP A 239 36.80 -23.28 -11.00
C ASP A 239 36.41 -22.12 -11.92
N ASP A 240 36.56 -20.89 -11.42
CA ASP A 240 36.90 -19.74 -12.26
C ASP A 240 38.05 -18.99 -11.60
N ASN A 241 39.27 -19.46 -12.02
CA ASN A 241 40.52 -18.84 -11.75
C ASN A 241 40.63 -17.52 -12.52
N ASP A 242 40.18 -16.42 -11.91
CA ASP A 242 40.52 -15.07 -12.35
C ASP A 242 41.51 -14.48 -11.34
N ASN A 243 42.79 -14.65 -11.67
CA ASN A 243 43.93 -14.13 -10.93
C ASN A 243 43.90 -12.61 -10.90
N THR A 244 43.44 -12.02 -9.78
CA THR A 244 43.84 -10.69 -9.37
C THR A 244 44.34 -10.73 -7.92
N PRO A 245 45.58 -10.34 -7.63
CA PRO A 245 46.14 -10.37 -6.28
C PRO A 245 45.55 -9.22 -5.47
N SER A 246 44.77 -9.55 -4.46
CA SER A 246 44.31 -8.62 -3.43
C SER A 246 45.34 -8.59 -2.31
N ALA A 247 45.93 -7.42 -2.11
CA ALA A 247 46.86 -7.16 -1.02
C ALA A 247 46.14 -6.98 0.31
N GLY A 248 46.58 -7.74 1.32
CA GLY A 248 46.61 -7.41 2.74
C GLY A 248 45.25 -7.28 3.47
N GLY A 249 44.92 -8.24 4.32
CA GLY A 249 43.90 -8.15 5.34
C GLY A 249 43.79 -9.45 6.15
N ASP A 250 43.72 -9.33 7.45
CA ASP A 250 43.80 -10.32 8.51
C ASP A 250 43.07 -11.66 8.31
N PRO A 251 43.48 -12.73 9.02
CA PRO A 251 42.94 -14.08 8.84
C PRO A 251 41.50 -14.17 9.29
N LYS A 252 40.61 -14.44 8.32
CA LYS A 252 39.19 -14.74 8.60
C LYS A 252 39.07 -16.18 9.07
N GLU A 253 38.42 -16.33 10.23
CA GLU A 253 37.93 -17.60 10.73
C GLU A 253 37.17 -18.37 9.66
N PHE A 254 37.47 -19.63 9.54
CA PHE A 254 36.74 -20.61 8.71
C PHE A 254 35.26 -20.67 9.12
N THR A 255 34.37 -20.18 8.29
CA THR A 255 32.98 -20.53 8.29
C THR A 255 32.67 -21.23 6.99
N ASN A 256 32.70 -22.58 7.05
CA ASN A 256 32.37 -23.46 5.95
C ASN A 256 30.85 -23.37 5.62
N ASP A 257 30.56 -23.46 4.33
CA ASP A 257 29.29 -23.90 3.72
C ASP A 257 28.06 -23.01 3.90
N ILE A 258 28.15 -21.78 3.39
CA ILE A 258 26.93 -21.01 3.06
C ILE A 258 26.89 -20.85 1.53
N PRO A 259 25.87 -21.40 0.83
CA PRO A 259 25.72 -21.19 -0.60
C PRO A 259 25.71 -19.70 -0.97
N LYS A 260 26.36 -19.34 -2.09
CA LYS A 260 26.54 -17.93 -2.52
C LYS A 260 25.21 -17.16 -2.76
N ASP A 261 24.10 -17.87 -2.89
CA ASP A 261 22.76 -17.30 -3.11
C ASP A 261 21.97 -17.08 -1.80
N THR A 262 22.62 -17.22 -0.65
CA THR A 262 21.98 -17.03 0.65
C THR A 262 22.49 -15.76 1.32
N LYS A 263 21.53 -14.96 1.79
CA LYS A 263 21.81 -13.74 2.55
C LYS A 263 21.43 -13.92 4.01
N THR A 264 22.33 -13.59 4.91
CA THR A 264 22.01 -13.57 6.34
C THR A 264 21.16 -12.36 6.67
N ILE A 265 19.91 -12.58 7.02
CA ILE A 265 18.99 -11.52 7.44
C ILE A 265 18.75 -11.53 8.95
N LYS A 266 18.48 -10.36 9.51
CA LYS A 266 18.02 -10.22 10.90
C LYS A 266 16.52 -10.55 10.96
N CYS A 267 16.18 -11.56 11.75
CA CYS A 267 14.80 -12.01 11.95
C CYS A 267 14.38 -11.79 13.40
N SER A 268 13.15 -11.34 13.64
CA SER A 268 12.59 -11.23 14.98
C SER A 268 12.21 -12.60 15.52
N THR A 269 12.55 -12.88 16.77
CA THR A 269 12.09 -14.11 17.44
C THR A 269 10.63 -14.03 17.90
N THR A 270 10.08 -12.82 18.01
CA THR A 270 8.69 -12.59 18.44
C THR A 270 7.71 -12.48 17.29
N ASP A 271 8.17 -12.02 16.13
CA ASP A 271 7.38 -11.92 14.89
C ASP A 271 8.28 -12.22 13.68
N PRO A 272 8.52 -13.52 13.38
CA PRO A 272 9.48 -13.94 12.35
C PRO A 272 9.12 -13.52 10.93
N GLU A 273 7.84 -13.24 10.67
CA GLU A 273 7.34 -12.84 9.34
C GLU A 273 7.51 -11.34 9.08
N SER A 274 7.89 -10.56 10.11
CA SER A 274 8.22 -9.14 9.95
C SER A 274 9.66 -8.96 9.45
N GLY A 275 9.88 -7.94 8.60
CA GLY A 275 11.20 -7.62 8.06
C GLY A 275 11.92 -6.52 8.83
N TRP A 276 13.27 -6.61 8.93
CA TRP A 276 14.10 -5.58 9.54
C TRP A 276 14.25 -4.39 8.59
N PHE A 277 13.62 -3.28 8.92
CA PHE A 277 13.55 -2.09 8.09
C PHE A 277 14.22 -0.88 8.76
N ARG A 278 14.97 -0.10 7.96
CA ARG A 278 15.60 1.14 8.42
C ARG A 278 14.67 2.32 8.10
N LYS A 279 14.14 2.94 9.15
CA LYS A 279 13.25 4.11 9.03
C LYS A 279 14.03 5.39 9.32
N GLY A 280 14.32 6.17 8.26
CA GLY A 280 15.10 7.39 8.39
C GLY A 280 16.56 7.13 8.80
N GLU A 281 17.27 8.16 9.22
CA GLU A 281 18.72 8.07 9.44
C GLU A 281 19.14 7.21 10.63
N HIS A 282 18.27 7.06 11.64
CA HIS A 282 18.71 6.49 12.93
C HIS A 282 17.82 5.40 13.55
N LYS A 283 16.71 5.00 12.92
CA LYS A 283 15.78 4.02 13.54
C LYS A 283 15.60 2.77 12.70
N ASN A 284 16.13 1.67 13.22
CA ASN A 284 15.86 0.34 12.69
C ASN A 284 14.69 -0.28 13.47
N VAL A 285 13.69 -0.80 12.76
CA VAL A 285 12.50 -1.42 13.32
C VAL A 285 12.11 -2.65 12.50
N PHE A 286 11.45 -3.60 13.15
CA PHE A 286 10.72 -4.63 12.40
C PHE A 286 9.41 -4.05 11.89
N ALA A 287 9.11 -4.28 10.61
CA ALA A 287 7.93 -3.75 9.95
C ALA A 287 7.40 -4.70 8.87
N TYR A 288 6.15 -4.46 8.49
CA TYR A 288 5.55 -4.98 7.27
C TYR A 288 5.48 -3.87 6.23
N ALA A 289 5.85 -4.17 5.00
CA ALA A 289 5.62 -3.32 3.84
C ALA A 289 4.23 -3.62 3.27
N ILE A 290 3.41 -2.60 3.12
CA ILE A 290 2.08 -2.70 2.54
C ILE A 290 2.11 -1.98 1.21
N GLU A 291 2.19 -2.75 0.13
CA GLU A 291 2.02 -2.21 -1.21
C GLU A 291 0.54 -2.01 -1.49
N THR A 292 0.22 -0.91 -2.10
CA THR A 292 -1.17 -0.50 -2.32
C THR A 292 -1.30 0.15 -3.68
N ALA A 293 -2.39 -0.17 -4.36
CA ALA A 293 -2.81 0.50 -5.58
C ALA A 293 -4.08 1.32 -5.31
N CYS A 294 -4.14 2.54 -5.82
CA CYS A 294 -5.35 3.35 -5.80
C CYS A 294 -5.55 4.07 -7.14
N ASP A 295 -6.78 4.46 -7.43
CA ASP A 295 -7.10 5.30 -8.57
C ASP A 295 -6.81 6.78 -8.29
N LYS A 296 -6.96 7.65 -9.31
CA LYS A 296 -6.79 9.10 -9.18
C LYS A 296 -7.73 9.75 -8.18
N ASN A 297 -8.84 9.14 -7.87
CA ASN A 297 -9.80 9.60 -6.88
C ASN A 297 -9.46 9.11 -5.47
N GLY A 298 -8.42 8.27 -5.30
CA GLY A 298 -8.01 7.70 -4.03
C GLY A 298 -8.93 6.56 -3.55
N TRP A 299 -9.55 5.81 -4.46
CA TRP A 299 -10.17 4.53 -4.15
C TRP A 299 -9.08 3.46 -4.13
N ILE A 300 -9.04 2.67 -3.06
CA ILE A 300 -8.09 1.57 -2.94
C ILE A 300 -8.57 0.42 -3.81
N LEU A 301 -7.73 0.00 -4.76
CA LEU A 301 -8.04 -1.04 -5.75
C LEU A 301 -7.50 -2.40 -5.34
N GLY A 302 -6.36 -2.43 -4.66
CA GLY A 302 -5.71 -3.65 -4.21
C GLY A 302 -4.56 -3.38 -3.28
N TYR A 303 -4.11 -4.43 -2.61
CA TYR A 303 -2.96 -4.37 -1.70
C TYR A 303 -2.28 -5.72 -1.55
N THR A 304 -0.99 -5.68 -1.17
CA THR A 304 -0.22 -6.85 -0.71
C THR A 304 0.55 -6.54 0.57
N ILE A 305 0.92 -7.58 1.29
CA ILE A 305 1.65 -7.47 2.56
C ILE A 305 2.91 -8.30 2.49
N ASN A 306 4.03 -7.63 2.70
CA ASN A 306 5.35 -8.22 2.57
C ASN A 306 6.21 -7.90 3.80
N PRO A 307 7.26 -8.68 4.10
CA PRO A 307 8.25 -8.31 5.10
C PRO A 307 8.89 -6.96 4.75
N GLY A 308 9.07 -6.08 5.72
CA GLY A 308 9.54 -4.71 5.49
C GLY A 308 10.98 -4.57 5.00
N ASN A 309 11.73 -5.66 4.87
CA ASN A 309 13.09 -5.70 4.32
C ASN A 309 13.14 -6.09 2.84
N GLN A 310 12.00 -6.48 2.25
CA GLN A 310 11.92 -6.74 0.82
C GLN A 310 11.83 -5.42 0.05
N HIS A 311 12.50 -5.37 -1.10
CA HIS A 311 12.45 -4.20 -1.97
C HIS A 311 11.15 -4.19 -2.79
N ASP A 312 10.54 -3.03 -2.97
CA ASP A 312 9.25 -2.85 -3.64
C ASP A 312 9.24 -3.45 -5.05
N SER A 313 10.37 -3.39 -5.78
CA SER A 313 10.48 -4.00 -7.11
C SER A 313 10.37 -5.53 -7.15
N ARG A 314 10.60 -6.21 -6.02
CA ARG A 314 10.47 -7.68 -5.92
C ARG A 314 9.06 -8.12 -5.57
N THR A 315 8.34 -7.28 -4.86
CA THR A 315 7.00 -7.57 -4.34
C THR A 315 5.89 -7.08 -5.26
N PHE A 316 6.22 -6.19 -6.19
CA PHE A 316 5.30 -5.55 -7.13
C PHE A 316 4.41 -6.52 -7.89
N LYS A 317 4.97 -7.64 -8.37
CA LYS A 317 4.20 -8.61 -9.15
C LYS A 317 2.98 -9.16 -8.39
N GLY A 318 3.12 -9.41 -7.09
CA GLY A 318 2.02 -9.88 -6.26
C GLY A 318 0.85 -8.89 -6.17
N LEU A 319 1.14 -7.58 -6.16
CA LEU A 319 0.11 -6.56 -6.25
C LEU A 319 -0.44 -6.45 -7.67
N TYR A 320 0.45 -6.42 -8.67
CA TYR A 320 0.09 -6.28 -10.07
C TYR A 320 -0.88 -7.39 -10.54
N ASP A 321 -0.61 -8.64 -10.18
CA ASP A 321 -1.48 -9.77 -10.51
C ASP A 321 -2.91 -9.63 -9.97
N LYS A 322 -3.11 -8.85 -8.89
CA LYS A 322 -4.44 -8.57 -8.34
C LYS A 322 -5.20 -7.48 -9.10
N ILE A 323 -4.48 -6.58 -9.78
CA ILE A 323 -5.08 -5.37 -10.38
C ILE A 323 -4.99 -5.33 -11.90
N LYS A 324 -4.17 -6.16 -12.56
CA LYS A 324 -3.90 -6.06 -14.00
C LYS A 324 -5.15 -6.12 -14.90
N ASP A 325 -6.19 -6.85 -14.46
CA ASP A 325 -7.38 -7.10 -15.26
C ASP A 325 -8.49 -6.02 -15.10
N ILE A 326 -8.22 -4.92 -14.34
CA ILE A 326 -9.22 -3.89 -14.06
C ILE A 326 -9.31 -2.77 -15.11
N GLY A 327 -8.48 -2.81 -16.17
CA GLY A 327 -8.49 -1.82 -17.25
C GLY A 327 -7.55 -0.64 -17.02
N ILE A 328 -6.33 -0.91 -16.57
CA ILE A 328 -5.29 0.11 -16.34
C ILE A 328 -4.72 0.56 -17.69
N GLU A 329 -4.66 1.87 -17.91
CA GLU A 329 -3.97 2.47 -19.06
C GLU A 329 -2.60 3.04 -18.65
N THR A 330 -2.53 3.69 -17.48
CA THR A 330 -1.31 4.30 -16.98
C THR A 330 -1.08 3.90 -15.52
N LEU A 331 0.10 3.39 -15.22
CA LEU A 331 0.51 3.05 -13.87
C LEU A 331 1.61 4.00 -13.40
N VAL A 332 1.35 4.72 -12.31
CA VAL A 332 2.22 5.73 -11.71
C VAL A 332 2.86 5.16 -10.45
N ALA A 333 4.19 5.04 -10.43
CA ALA A 333 4.90 4.52 -9.27
C ALA A 333 6.17 5.34 -8.96
N ASP A 334 6.80 5.07 -7.81
CA ASP A 334 8.01 5.79 -7.41
C ASP A 334 9.30 5.21 -8.05
N ALA A 335 10.45 5.80 -7.70
CA ALA A 335 11.75 5.38 -8.22
C ALA A 335 12.16 3.96 -7.77
N GLY A 336 11.58 3.42 -6.71
CA GLY A 336 11.81 2.06 -6.23
C GLY A 336 11.33 1.00 -7.22
N TYR A 337 10.27 1.32 -7.97
CA TYR A 337 9.68 0.44 -9.00
C TYR A 337 10.37 0.55 -10.36
N LYS A 338 11.28 1.52 -10.56
CA LYS A 338 11.96 1.69 -11.85
C LYS A 338 13.04 0.65 -12.05
N THR A 339 12.65 -0.49 -12.57
CA THR A 339 13.52 -1.61 -12.96
C THR A 339 13.17 -2.08 -14.37
N PRO A 340 14.14 -2.62 -15.15
CA PRO A 340 13.87 -3.13 -16.48
C PRO A 340 12.77 -4.19 -16.54
N ALA A 341 12.70 -5.06 -15.54
CA ALA A 341 11.69 -6.12 -15.45
C ALA A 341 10.25 -5.58 -15.28
N ILE A 342 10.06 -4.56 -14.43
CA ILE A 342 8.75 -3.92 -14.25
C ILE A 342 8.36 -3.13 -15.47
N ALA A 343 9.31 -2.39 -16.08
CA ALA A 343 9.06 -1.65 -17.31
C ALA A 343 8.60 -2.58 -18.45
N LYS A 344 9.33 -3.71 -18.64
CA LYS A 344 8.95 -4.74 -19.62
C LYS A 344 7.56 -5.30 -19.33
N LEU A 345 7.28 -5.71 -18.09
CA LEU A 345 5.99 -6.27 -17.70
C LEU A 345 4.82 -5.36 -18.05
N LEU A 346 4.92 -4.08 -17.71
CA LEU A 346 3.83 -3.13 -17.92
C LEU A 346 3.65 -2.81 -19.42
N ILE A 347 4.76 -2.63 -20.16
CA ILE A 347 4.70 -2.31 -21.59
C ILE A 347 4.19 -3.52 -22.39
N ASP A 348 4.62 -4.74 -22.08
CA ASP A 348 4.15 -5.96 -22.72
C ASP A 348 2.63 -6.17 -22.52
N ASP A 349 2.10 -5.76 -21.36
CA ASP A 349 0.66 -5.78 -21.06
C ASP A 349 -0.09 -4.52 -21.59
N GLY A 350 0.59 -3.65 -22.36
CA GLY A 350 0.00 -2.45 -22.98
C GLY A 350 -0.26 -1.29 -22.00
N ILE A 351 0.31 -1.33 -20.80
CA ILE A 351 0.16 -0.31 -19.77
C ILE A 351 1.33 0.68 -19.88
N LYS A 352 1.04 1.99 -19.78
CA LYS A 352 2.04 3.06 -19.78
C LYS A 352 2.67 3.20 -18.38
N PRO A 353 3.96 2.86 -18.17
CA PRO A 353 4.61 3.05 -16.89
C PRO A 353 5.08 4.50 -16.72
N LEU A 354 4.47 5.24 -15.81
CA LEU A 354 4.91 6.59 -15.46
C LEU A 354 5.81 6.54 -14.22
N LEU A 355 7.13 6.50 -14.46
CA LEU A 355 8.18 6.36 -13.46
C LEU A 355 9.06 7.61 -13.44
N PRO A 356 9.58 8.02 -12.27
CA PRO A 356 10.39 9.22 -12.17
C PRO A 356 11.79 9.03 -12.75
N TYR A 357 12.45 10.15 -13.04
CA TYR A 357 13.87 10.11 -13.38
C TYR A 357 14.70 9.62 -12.19
N LYS A 358 15.55 8.63 -12.44
CA LYS A 358 16.52 8.15 -11.46
C LYS A 358 17.90 8.71 -11.80
N ARG A 359 18.39 9.61 -10.96
CA ARG A 359 19.71 10.20 -11.16
C ARG A 359 20.81 9.12 -11.11
N PRO A 360 21.69 9.04 -12.12
CA PRO A 360 22.82 8.12 -12.08
C PRO A 360 23.71 8.38 -10.85
N MET A 361 24.08 7.31 -10.14
CA MET A 361 24.99 7.38 -9.01
C MET A 361 26.45 7.34 -9.51
N THR A 362 26.86 8.36 -10.24
CA THR A 362 28.23 8.52 -10.69
C THR A 362 28.97 9.45 -9.73
N LYS A 363 30.23 9.13 -9.41
CA LYS A 363 31.11 9.96 -8.60
C LYS A 363 31.21 11.37 -9.21
N ASP A 364 31.24 12.40 -8.36
CA ASP A 364 31.38 13.77 -8.84
C ASP A 364 32.70 13.96 -9.59
N GLY A 365 32.63 14.70 -10.69
CA GLY A 365 33.76 14.91 -11.60
C GLY A 365 33.95 13.83 -12.66
N PHE A 366 33.14 12.73 -12.63
CA PHE A 366 33.21 11.68 -13.65
C PHE A 366 32.08 11.81 -14.65
N PHE A 367 32.35 11.47 -15.90
CA PHE A 367 31.34 11.38 -16.97
C PHE A 367 30.20 10.46 -16.56
N LYS A 368 28.99 10.93 -16.72
CA LYS A 368 27.76 10.20 -16.42
C LYS A 368 27.37 9.30 -17.59
N LYS A 369 26.55 8.27 -17.33
CA LYS A 369 26.14 7.30 -18.34
C LYS A 369 25.54 7.96 -19.60
N TYR A 370 24.80 9.04 -19.45
CA TYR A 370 24.14 9.75 -20.57
C TYR A 370 25.13 10.56 -21.45
N GLU A 371 26.37 10.73 -21.03
CA GLU A 371 27.42 11.36 -21.84
C GLU A 371 28.12 10.36 -22.78
N TYR A 372 27.81 9.07 -22.62
CA TYR A 372 28.20 8.00 -23.53
C TYR A 372 27.02 7.72 -24.45
N VAL A 373 27.16 7.94 -25.75
CA VAL A 373 26.09 7.74 -26.73
C VAL A 373 26.09 6.28 -27.18
N TYR A 374 24.94 5.63 -27.10
CA TYR A 374 24.78 4.28 -27.62
C TYR A 374 24.47 4.34 -29.12
N ASP A 375 25.24 3.60 -29.90
CA ASP A 375 25.02 3.40 -31.33
C ASP A 375 24.40 2.01 -31.53
N GLU A 376 23.13 1.99 -31.91
CA GLU A 376 22.36 0.77 -32.07
C GLU A 376 22.80 -0.04 -33.29
N TYR A 377 23.25 0.64 -34.37
CA TYR A 377 23.67 -0.02 -35.59
C TYR A 377 24.99 -0.80 -35.41
N TYR A 378 25.97 -0.21 -34.74
CA TYR A 378 27.25 -0.85 -34.45
C TYR A 378 27.30 -1.58 -33.11
N ASP A 379 26.21 -1.57 -32.35
CA ASP A 379 26.14 -2.12 -30.99
C ASP A 379 27.36 -1.73 -30.14
N CYS A 380 27.60 -0.43 -30.01
CA CYS A 380 28.70 0.11 -29.23
C CYS A 380 28.32 1.40 -28.51
N TYR A 381 29.12 1.77 -27.51
CA TYR A 381 29.03 3.09 -26.92
C TYR A 381 30.14 4.00 -27.45
N ILE A 382 29.79 5.23 -27.77
CA ILE A 382 30.73 6.28 -28.15
C ILE A 382 30.98 7.13 -26.90
N CYS A 383 32.27 7.24 -26.49
CA CYS A 383 32.67 8.06 -25.34
C CYS A 383 32.75 9.56 -25.71
N PRO A 384 32.79 10.48 -24.72
CA PRO A 384 32.95 11.93 -24.97
C PRO A 384 34.15 12.31 -25.81
N ASN A 385 35.17 11.45 -25.92
CA ASN A 385 36.35 11.60 -26.81
C ASN A 385 36.19 10.87 -28.14
N ASN A 386 34.99 10.59 -28.59
CA ASN A 386 34.65 9.92 -29.86
C ASN A 386 35.38 8.58 -30.09
N LYS A 387 35.60 7.80 -29.02
CA LYS A 387 36.15 6.45 -29.09
C LYS A 387 35.04 5.44 -28.76
N ALA A 388 35.04 4.32 -29.53
CA ALA A 388 34.06 3.26 -29.31
C ALA A 388 34.41 2.36 -28.11
N LEU A 389 33.39 2.04 -27.33
CA LEU A 389 33.42 0.95 -26.35
C LEU A 389 32.67 -0.21 -26.97
N THR A 390 33.32 -1.33 -27.18
CA THR A 390 32.76 -2.50 -27.84
C THR A 390 32.16 -3.49 -26.86
N TYR A 391 31.18 -4.25 -27.31
CA TYR A 391 30.59 -5.32 -26.53
C TYR A 391 31.64 -6.34 -26.07
N ARG A 392 31.62 -6.68 -24.80
CA ARG A 392 32.49 -7.68 -24.20
C ARG A 392 31.77 -8.96 -23.83
N THR A 393 30.70 -8.82 -23.07
CA THR A 393 29.88 -9.94 -22.57
C THR A 393 28.57 -9.46 -22.01
N THR A 394 27.59 -10.37 -21.85
CA THR A 394 26.39 -10.14 -21.05
C THR A 394 26.48 -10.95 -19.77
N ASN A 395 26.35 -10.27 -18.64
CA ASN A 395 26.47 -10.90 -17.32
C ASN A 395 25.17 -11.64 -16.91
N ARG A 396 25.21 -12.34 -15.78
CA ARG A 396 24.07 -13.12 -15.25
C ARG A 396 22.85 -12.27 -14.85
N GLU A 397 23.07 -10.98 -14.62
CA GLU A 397 22.02 -10.02 -14.28
C GLU A 397 21.37 -9.36 -15.51
N GLY A 398 21.78 -9.78 -16.73
CA GLY A 398 21.25 -9.26 -17.99
C GLY A 398 21.88 -7.95 -18.45
N TYR A 399 23.03 -7.54 -17.88
CA TYR A 399 23.73 -6.35 -18.34
C TYR A 399 24.78 -6.71 -19.38
N ARG A 400 24.66 -6.14 -20.59
CA ARG A 400 25.71 -6.09 -21.59
C ARG A 400 26.82 -5.17 -21.11
N GLU A 401 28.05 -5.61 -21.12
CA GLU A 401 29.23 -4.82 -20.76
C GLU A 401 29.96 -4.36 -22.03
N TYR A 402 30.11 -3.06 -22.16
CA TYR A 402 30.88 -2.43 -23.23
C TYR A 402 32.17 -1.86 -22.66
N LYS A 403 33.31 -2.25 -23.22
CA LYS A 403 34.63 -1.88 -22.70
C LYS A 403 35.42 -1.07 -23.72
N SER A 404 36.12 -0.06 -23.21
CA SER A 404 37.06 0.72 -24.01
C SER A 404 38.40 -0.01 -24.16
N CYS A 405 39.22 0.42 -25.13
CA CYS A 405 40.57 -0.06 -25.29
C CYS A 405 41.54 0.69 -24.35
N GLY A 406 42.19 -0.03 -23.44
CA GLY A 406 43.09 0.56 -22.42
C GLY A 406 44.28 1.33 -23.00
N THR A 407 44.87 0.89 -24.12
CA THR A 407 45.94 1.60 -24.80
C THR A 407 45.51 2.95 -25.33
N VAL A 408 44.31 3.02 -25.96
CA VAL A 408 43.76 4.27 -26.47
C VAL A 408 43.35 5.22 -25.35
N CYS A 409 42.86 4.66 -24.25
CA CYS A 409 42.44 5.45 -23.10
C CYS A 409 43.59 5.96 -22.25
N GLY A 410 44.75 5.27 -22.26
CA GLY A 410 45.94 5.70 -21.55
C GLY A 410 46.48 7.06 -21.99
N GLU A 411 46.32 7.41 -23.27
CA GLU A 411 46.70 8.69 -23.84
C GLU A 411 45.54 9.72 -23.89
N CYS A 412 44.39 9.38 -23.30
CA CYS A 412 43.21 10.22 -23.38
C CYS A 412 43.28 11.42 -22.42
N PRO A 413 43.06 12.66 -22.91
CA PRO A 413 43.09 13.85 -22.04
C PRO A 413 42.00 13.87 -20.96
N TYR A 414 40.95 13.09 -21.14
CA TYR A 414 39.81 13.00 -20.20
C TYR A 414 39.92 11.77 -19.28
N LEU A 415 41.05 11.07 -19.23
CA LEU A 415 41.16 9.83 -18.47
C LEU A 415 40.77 10.01 -17.00
N SER A 416 41.17 11.09 -16.35
CA SER A 416 40.88 11.40 -14.95
C SER A 416 39.39 11.63 -14.66
N GLN A 417 38.62 12.02 -15.67
CA GLN A 417 37.16 12.22 -15.57
C GLN A 417 36.39 10.97 -16.05
N CYS A 418 37.08 9.96 -16.56
CA CYS A 418 36.45 8.79 -17.17
C CYS A 418 36.58 7.55 -16.29
N THR A 419 37.80 7.18 -15.85
CA THR A 419 38.03 5.94 -15.09
C THR A 419 39.22 6.04 -14.15
N GLU A 420 39.15 5.33 -13.01
CA GLU A 420 40.24 5.11 -12.06
C GLU A 420 40.84 3.70 -12.20
N SER A 421 40.45 2.96 -13.26
CA SER A 421 40.99 1.62 -13.51
C SER A 421 42.51 1.66 -13.76
N ARG A 422 43.27 0.73 -13.18
CA ARG A 422 44.72 0.59 -13.43
C ARG A 422 45.04 0.32 -14.89
N ASP A 423 44.16 -0.40 -15.58
CA ASP A 423 44.29 -0.77 -16.99
C ASP A 423 43.73 0.31 -17.93
N HIS A 424 43.37 1.48 -17.40
CA HIS A 424 42.74 2.59 -18.13
C HIS A 424 41.45 2.22 -18.89
N VAL A 425 40.81 1.11 -18.52
CA VAL A 425 39.62 0.62 -19.18
C VAL A 425 38.35 1.22 -18.52
N LYS A 426 37.47 1.79 -19.35
CA LYS A 426 36.14 2.19 -18.96
C LYS A 426 35.13 1.10 -19.35
N THR A 427 34.27 0.71 -18.40
CA THR A 427 33.14 -0.18 -18.68
C THR A 427 31.85 0.60 -18.55
N VAL A 428 30.98 0.51 -19.54
CA VAL A 428 29.60 1.01 -19.54
C VAL A 428 28.68 -0.19 -19.68
N THR A 429 27.63 -0.24 -18.88
CA THR A 429 26.67 -1.36 -18.88
C THR A 429 25.31 -0.93 -19.44
N ARG A 430 24.68 -1.81 -20.24
CA ARG A 430 23.32 -1.65 -20.77
C ARG A 430 22.55 -2.94 -20.51
N HIS A 431 21.39 -2.84 -19.86
CA HIS A 431 20.54 -4.02 -19.65
C HIS A 431 19.93 -4.47 -20.97
N ILE A 432 19.71 -5.78 -21.18
CA ILE A 432 19.06 -6.30 -22.39
C ILE A 432 17.66 -5.72 -22.59
N TRP A 433 16.97 -5.35 -21.48
CA TRP A 433 15.68 -4.67 -21.45
C TRP A 433 15.78 -3.15 -21.28
N GLU A 434 16.93 -2.53 -21.57
CA GLU A 434 17.10 -1.07 -21.51
C GLU A 434 16.12 -0.32 -22.44
N PRO A 435 15.75 -0.83 -23.65
CA PRO A 435 14.76 -0.18 -24.50
C PRO A 435 13.42 0.10 -23.78
N TYR A 436 12.99 -0.78 -22.87
CA TYR A 436 11.78 -0.55 -22.08
C TYR A 436 11.93 0.60 -21.08
N ILE A 437 13.14 0.80 -20.54
CA ILE A 437 13.44 1.95 -19.66
C ILE A 437 13.48 3.24 -20.48
N GLU A 438 13.98 3.21 -21.71
CA GLU A 438 13.97 4.35 -22.64
C GLU A 438 12.55 4.76 -23.01
N ILE A 439 11.68 3.81 -23.30
CA ILE A 439 10.24 4.07 -23.49
C ILE A 439 9.61 4.73 -22.26
N CYS A 440 9.98 4.30 -21.03
CA CYS A 440 9.50 4.96 -19.81
C CYS A 440 9.96 6.42 -19.72
N GLU A 441 11.18 6.75 -20.17
CA GLU A 441 11.66 8.13 -20.20
C GLU A 441 10.88 8.97 -21.23
N ASP A 442 10.56 8.41 -22.39
CA ASP A 442 9.75 9.09 -23.41
C ASP A 442 8.33 9.34 -22.92
N ILE A 443 7.70 8.34 -22.29
CA ILE A 443 6.38 8.50 -21.65
C ILE A 443 6.44 9.62 -20.61
N ARG A 444 7.46 9.67 -19.77
CA ARG A 444 7.60 10.69 -18.72
C ARG A 444 7.69 12.11 -19.29
N GLN A 445 8.25 12.27 -20.49
CA GLN A 445 8.39 13.57 -21.17
C GLN A 445 7.16 13.97 -21.97
N THR A 446 6.20 13.06 -22.15
CA THR A 446 4.94 13.35 -22.85
C THR A 446 4.12 14.39 -22.08
N LEU A 447 3.40 15.24 -22.82
CA LEU A 447 2.58 16.32 -22.27
C LEU A 447 1.58 15.79 -21.24
N GLY A 448 1.49 16.45 -20.09
CA GLY A 448 0.58 16.08 -18.98
C GLY A 448 1.13 15.03 -18.01
N MET A 449 2.13 14.23 -18.39
CA MET A 449 2.64 13.15 -17.54
C MET A 449 3.35 13.67 -16.27
N LYS A 450 3.98 14.84 -16.35
CA LYS A 450 4.59 15.48 -15.17
C LYS A 450 3.54 15.88 -14.12
N ASP A 451 2.40 16.39 -14.58
CA ASP A 451 1.30 16.79 -13.72
C ASP A 451 0.60 15.57 -13.12
N LEU A 452 0.41 14.52 -13.93
CA LEU A 452 -0.12 13.24 -13.45
C LEU A 452 0.81 12.63 -12.38
N TYR A 453 2.13 12.64 -12.58
CA TYR A 453 3.06 12.16 -11.56
C TYR A 453 2.98 12.98 -10.25
N ALA A 454 2.80 14.29 -10.35
CA ALA A 454 2.68 15.17 -9.18
C ALA A 454 1.43 14.86 -8.34
N GLN A 455 0.36 14.32 -8.93
CA GLN A 455 -0.87 13.92 -8.24
C GLN A 455 -0.65 12.79 -7.20
N ARG A 456 0.49 12.07 -7.22
CA ARG A 456 0.82 11.08 -6.20
C ARG A 456 0.71 11.64 -4.77
N LYS A 457 1.09 12.90 -4.56
CA LYS A 457 1.03 13.56 -3.24
C LYS A 457 -0.39 13.68 -2.73
N GLU A 458 -1.33 13.96 -3.62
CA GLU A 458 -2.74 14.17 -3.28
C GLU A 458 -3.56 12.87 -3.30
N THR A 459 -3.04 11.83 -3.90
CA THR A 459 -3.66 10.51 -4.00
C THR A 459 -3.06 9.54 -2.98
N ILE A 460 -2.09 8.75 -3.39
CA ILE A 460 -1.59 7.63 -2.59
C ILE A 460 -0.83 8.05 -1.32
N GLU A 461 -0.04 9.14 -1.38
CA GLU A 461 0.66 9.62 -0.19
C GLU A 461 -0.34 10.17 0.85
N ARG A 462 -1.36 10.92 0.41
CA ARG A 462 -2.45 11.40 1.26
C ARG A 462 -3.29 10.25 1.83
N LEU A 463 -3.53 9.20 1.04
CA LEU A 463 -4.20 7.99 1.47
C LEU A 463 -3.45 7.33 2.64
N PHE A 464 -2.13 7.15 2.52
CA PHE A 464 -1.31 6.61 3.60
C PHE A 464 -1.26 7.53 4.82
N GLY A 465 -1.23 8.85 4.61
CA GLY A 465 -1.38 9.83 5.69
C GLY A 465 -2.68 9.61 6.46
N THR A 466 -3.80 9.51 5.75
CA THR A 466 -5.13 9.26 6.34
C THR A 466 -5.18 7.93 7.10
N ALA A 467 -4.64 6.85 6.52
CA ALA A 467 -4.58 5.55 7.16
C ALA A 467 -3.79 5.60 8.48
N LYS A 468 -2.65 6.29 8.49
CA LYS A 468 -1.77 6.41 9.66
C LYS A 468 -2.37 7.25 10.78
N GLU A 469 -3.03 8.37 10.43
CA GLU A 469 -3.58 9.30 11.43
C GLU A 469 -4.95 8.84 11.95
N ASN A 470 -5.85 8.43 11.07
CA ASN A 470 -7.25 8.21 11.42
C ASN A 470 -7.61 6.74 11.67
N HIS A 471 -6.81 5.79 11.16
CA HIS A 471 -7.14 4.36 11.18
C HIS A 471 -6.11 3.49 11.92
N GLY A 472 -5.22 4.13 12.71
CA GLY A 472 -4.24 3.40 13.53
C GLY A 472 -3.23 2.57 12.73
N PHE A 473 -2.85 3.01 11.52
CA PHE A 473 -2.00 2.27 10.58
C PHE A 473 -0.49 2.46 10.80
N ARG A 474 -0.07 3.24 11.83
CA ARG A 474 1.36 3.48 12.12
C ARG A 474 2.08 2.25 12.67
N TYR A 475 1.37 1.41 13.43
CA TYR A 475 1.92 0.19 14.05
C TYR A 475 0.83 -0.86 14.22
N THR A 476 1.25 -2.12 14.35
CA THR A 476 0.35 -3.22 14.70
C THR A 476 0.63 -3.74 16.10
N GLN A 477 -0.44 -4.18 16.79
CA GLN A 477 -0.32 -4.91 18.05
C GLN A 477 -0.44 -6.43 17.86
N MET A 478 -0.58 -6.86 16.61
CA MET A 478 -0.76 -8.25 16.24
C MET A 478 0.57 -8.87 15.82
N TYR A 479 0.64 -10.19 15.85
CA TYR A 479 1.78 -10.98 15.40
C TYR A 479 1.38 -11.76 14.15
N GLY A 480 2.29 -11.84 13.19
CA GLY A 480 2.17 -12.64 11.99
C GLY A 480 1.40 -11.99 10.83
N LYS A 481 1.74 -12.44 9.61
CA LYS A 481 1.23 -11.92 8.35
C LYS A 481 -0.29 -12.07 8.25
N ALA A 482 -0.85 -13.23 8.60
CA ALA A 482 -2.29 -13.48 8.50
C ALA A 482 -3.14 -12.49 9.33
N ARG A 483 -2.67 -12.10 10.53
CA ARG A 483 -3.36 -11.07 11.32
C ARG A 483 -3.13 -9.67 10.77
N MET A 484 -2.01 -9.48 10.11
CA MET A 484 -1.73 -8.22 9.42
C MET A 484 -2.64 -8.06 8.20
N GLU A 485 -2.93 -9.14 7.47
CA GLU A 485 -3.91 -9.17 6.37
C GLU A 485 -5.30 -8.75 6.85
N MET A 486 -5.77 -9.31 7.96
CA MET A 486 -7.02 -8.86 8.58
C MET A 486 -7.01 -7.36 8.88
N LYS A 487 -5.93 -6.85 9.50
CA LYS A 487 -5.82 -5.42 9.82
C LYS A 487 -5.86 -4.55 8.57
N VAL A 488 -5.07 -4.89 7.56
CA VAL A 488 -4.97 -4.12 6.32
C VAL A 488 -6.28 -4.17 5.54
N GLY A 489 -6.83 -5.38 5.34
CA GLY A 489 -8.09 -5.59 4.63
C GLY A 489 -9.24 -4.80 5.24
N LEU A 490 -9.44 -4.91 6.56
CA LEU A 490 -10.49 -4.14 7.24
C LEU A 490 -10.22 -2.63 7.26
N THR A 491 -8.96 -2.19 7.40
CA THR A 491 -8.64 -0.76 7.35
C THR A 491 -8.98 -0.16 5.99
N PHE A 492 -8.58 -0.82 4.92
CA PHE A 492 -8.83 -0.35 3.56
C PHE A 492 -10.31 -0.48 3.17
N ALA A 493 -10.97 -1.54 3.61
CA ALA A 493 -12.43 -1.66 3.54
C ALA A 493 -13.13 -0.48 4.24
N CYS A 494 -12.73 -0.13 5.46
CA CYS A 494 -13.25 1.02 6.19
C CYS A 494 -13.03 2.34 5.43
N MET A 495 -11.87 2.53 4.84
CA MET A 495 -11.54 3.75 4.09
C MET A 495 -12.43 3.89 2.85
N ASN A 496 -12.55 2.84 2.04
CA ASN A 496 -13.41 2.83 0.87
C ASN A 496 -14.89 2.99 1.26
N LEU A 497 -15.38 2.23 2.25
CA LEU A 497 -16.78 2.30 2.68
C LEU A 497 -17.12 3.66 3.31
N LYS A 498 -16.25 4.24 4.11
CA LYS A 498 -16.45 5.59 4.66
C LYS A 498 -16.60 6.64 3.57
N LYS A 499 -15.82 6.53 2.50
CA LYS A 499 -15.87 7.44 1.35
C LYS A 499 -17.17 7.21 0.55
N LEU A 500 -17.50 5.95 0.24
CA LEU A 500 -18.73 5.56 -0.42
C LEU A 500 -19.96 6.06 0.34
N ALA A 501 -20.02 5.81 1.65
CA ALA A 501 -21.12 6.19 2.51
C ALA A 501 -21.36 7.71 2.51
N LYS A 502 -20.29 8.50 2.60
CA LYS A 502 -20.40 9.97 2.52
C LYS A 502 -20.91 10.46 1.17
N ILE A 503 -20.51 9.83 0.08
CA ILE A 503 -20.96 10.17 -1.27
C ILE A 503 -22.44 9.83 -1.42
N LYS A 504 -22.85 8.61 -1.02
CA LYS A 504 -24.27 8.20 -1.03
C LYS A 504 -25.13 9.13 -0.18
N ALA A 505 -24.69 9.53 0.99
CA ALA A 505 -25.42 10.44 1.88
C ALA A 505 -25.57 11.86 1.29
N LYS A 506 -24.56 12.33 0.55
CA LYS A 506 -24.57 13.68 -0.05
C LYS A 506 -25.45 13.77 -1.29
N TRP A 507 -25.47 12.72 -2.12
CA TRP A 507 -26.13 12.74 -3.43
C TRP A 507 -27.49 12.02 -3.46
N GLY A 508 -27.91 11.47 -2.33
CA GLY A 508 -29.00 10.50 -2.26
C GLY A 508 -28.50 9.12 -2.74
N LEU A 509 -29.35 8.12 -2.64
CA LEU A 509 -29.15 6.83 -3.30
C LEU A 509 -29.39 7.05 -4.79
N PRO A 510 -28.40 6.98 -5.67
CA PRO A 510 -28.69 7.05 -7.09
C PRO A 510 -29.47 5.79 -7.45
N GLU A 511 -30.64 5.96 -8.04
CA GLU A 511 -31.26 4.87 -8.80
C GLU A 511 -30.20 4.33 -9.76
N GLU A 512 -30.14 3.01 -9.96
CA GLU A 512 -29.21 2.35 -10.87
C GLU A 512 -29.19 3.09 -12.20
N ARG A 513 -28.13 3.83 -12.47
CA ARG A 513 -28.00 4.52 -13.76
C ARG A 513 -27.88 3.43 -14.82
N LYS A 514 -28.94 3.18 -15.55
CA LYS A 514 -28.93 2.34 -16.75
C LYS A 514 -27.94 2.95 -17.73
N THR A 515 -26.74 2.39 -17.84
CA THR A 515 -25.72 2.84 -18.79
C THR A 515 -25.18 1.67 -19.56
N HIS A 516 -25.24 1.84 -20.87
CA HIS A 516 -24.68 0.94 -21.85
C HIS A 516 -23.13 0.94 -21.82
N LYS A 517 -22.63 -0.28 -22.03
CA LYS A 517 -21.25 -0.66 -22.45
C LYS A 517 -20.23 -0.85 -21.34
N ILE A 518 -19.86 -2.04 -21.26
CA ILE A 518 -19.11 -2.91 -20.38
C ILE A 518 -20.00 -3.29 -19.22
N SER A 519 -20.63 -4.44 -19.33
CA SER A 519 -21.47 -5.00 -18.29
C SER A 519 -20.59 -5.23 -17.07
N ILE A 520 -20.99 -4.63 -15.94
CA ILE A 520 -20.40 -4.94 -14.63
C ILE A 520 -20.42 -6.46 -14.40
N LEU A 521 -21.40 -7.14 -14.98
CA LEU A 521 -21.44 -8.61 -15.04
C LEU A 521 -20.22 -9.21 -15.72
N ASP A 522 -19.64 -8.56 -16.73
CA ASP A 522 -18.43 -9.07 -17.40
C ASP A 522 -17.20 -8.89 -16.49
N VAL A 523 -17.09 -7.79 -15.78
CA VAL A 523 -16.02 -7.59 -14.78
C VAL A 523 -16.22 -8.52 -13.57
N ILE A 524 -17.46 -8.67 -13.09
CA ILE A 524 -17.81 -9.62 -12.01
C ILE A 524 -17.53 -11.04 -12.47
N ARG A 525 -17.89 -11.40 -13.70
CA ARG A 525 -17.67 -12.71 -14.29
C ARG A 525 -16.18 -13.00 -14.46
N LEU A 526 -15.39 -12.04 -14.92
CA LEU A 526 -13.93 -12.16 -15.04
C LEU A 526 -13.26 -12.35 -13.66
N ILE A 527 -13.69 -11.58 -12.67
CA ILE A 527 -13.19 -11.72 -11.29
C ILE A 527 -13.64 -13.04 -10.66
N GLN A 528 -14.90 -13.46 -10.87
CA GLN A 528 -15.41 -14.75 -10.39
C GLN A 528 -14.79 -15.94 -11.12
N GLU A 529 -14.59 -15.87 -12.43
CA GLU A 529 -13.94 -16.92 -13.22
C GLU A 529 -12.46 -17.06 -12.89
N LYS A 530 -11.77 -15.95 -12.58
CA LYS A 530 -10.41 -15.98 -12.04
C LYS A 530 -10.38 -16.61 -10.65
N TRP A 531 -11.33 -16.24 -9.82
CA TRP A 531 -11.47 -16.75 -8.45
C TRP A 531 -11.75 -18.27 -8.42
N LEU A 532 -12.61 -18.77 -9.31
CA LEU A 532 -12.89 -20.19 -9.50
C LEU A 532 -11.67 -20.95 -10.05
N ARG A 533 -10.86 -20.32 -10.90
CA ARG A 533 -9.59 -20.91 -11.40
C ARG A 533 -8.55 -21.05 -10.29
N ASP A 534 -8.43 -20.06 -9.44
CA ASP A 534 -7.47 -20.06 -8.32
C ASP A 534 -7.89 -21.05 -7.20
N LEU A 535 -9.20 -21.30 -7.04
CA LEU A 535 -9.73 -22.28 -6.08
C LEU A 535 -9.65 -23.75 -6.58
N HIS A 536 -9.66 -23.98 -7.90
CA HIS A 536 -9.63 -25.32 -8.48
C HIS A 536 -8.67 -25.42 -9.67
N PRO A 537 -7.34 -25.44 -9.44
CA PRO A 537 -6.35 -25.53 -10.52
C PRO A 537 -6.40 -26.86 -11.30
N ARG A 538 -7.18 -27.84 -10.88
CA ARG A 538 -7.30 -29.16 -11.54
C ARG A 538 -8.55 -29.32 -12.44
N ALA A 539 -9.47 -28.38 -12.47
CA ALA A 539 -10.68 -28.50 -13.30
C ALA A 539 -10.53 -27.96 -14.73
N ALA A 540 -9.43 -27.29 -15.06
CA ALA A 540 -9.22 -26.66 -16.36
C ALA A 540 -8.62 -27.57 -17.45
N LEU A 541 -8.43 -28.87 -17.18
CA LEU A 541 -7.80 -29.83 -18.12
C LEU A 541 -8.76 -30.87 -18.72
N SER A 542 -10.08 -30.71 -18.62
CA SER A 542 -11.05 -31.71 -19.12
C SER A 542 -12.09 -31.17 -20.10
N THR A 543 -11.81 -30.10 -20.84
CA THR A 543 -12.63 -29.71 -22.00
C THR A 543 -11.72 -29.16 -23.09
N VAL A 544 -11.15 -30.05 -23.87
CA VAL A 544 -10.77 -29.88 -25.27
C VAL A 544 -11.41 -31.02 -26.03
#